data_f1cf7ab0761c0ee65e9b5e3ad45c4c68
#
_entry.id   f1cf7ab0761c0ee65e9b5e3ad45c4c68
#
_cell.length_a   1.000
_cell.length_b   1.000
_cell.length_c   1.000
_cell.angle_alpha   90.00
_cell.angle_beta   90.00
_cell.angle_gamma   90.00
#
_symmetry.space_group_name_H-M   'P 1'
#
loop_
_entity.id
_entity.type
_entity.pdbx_description
1 polymer ?
#
loop_
_entity_poly.entity_id
_entity_poly.type
_entity_poly.pdbx_seq_one_letter_code
_entity_poly.pdbx_strand_id
1 'polypeptide(L)'
;MSINTGLFSVLTNDDEIAVVLGHEMGHGQKDHPAKGARRSLNMSILGAATGTDLGVIVANVINNRNITKPMEREADALAFEYITHSNYNPGACAAVWQRVMDKSKGQENVMQQFLSDHPSDGDRRDAYAKKLYEYSNKHVTVKDGTVKVNGKDFVTPAALGDMSSAERSYFVVGNLAAAYHNGHNKDAAYVDGKTVMLGVQPIMTCTYDDESAQKLADRLNKIK
;
A
#
# COMPACT_ATOMS: atom_id res chain seq x y z
N MET A 1 -18.31 -2.07 -10.56
CA MET A 1 -17.40 -2.16 -9.41
C MET A 1 -18.19 -2.71 -8.24
N SER A 2 -17.72 -3.77 -7.60
CA SER A 2 -18.33 -4.33 -6.37
C SER A 2 -17.21 -4.51 -5.35
N ILE A 3 -17.52 -4.25 -4.08
CA ILE A 3 -16.59 -4.42 -2.96
C ILE A 3 -17.24 -5.41 -2.00
N ASN A 4 -16.45 -6.38 -1.55
CA ASN A 4 -16.89 -7.30 -0.51
C ASN A 4 -17.01 -6.54 0.82
N THR A 5 -18.21 -6.50 1.40
CA THR A 5 -18.45 -5.80 2.67
C THR A 5 -17.64 -6.38 3.84
N GLY A 6 -17.22 -7.65 3.77
CA GLY A 6 -16.31 -8.24 4.74
C GLY A 6 -14.96 -7.54 4.83
N LEU A 7 -14.54 -6.79 3.81
CA LEU A 7 -13.31 -6.01 3.82
C LEU A 7 -13.33 -4.92 4.90
N PHE A 8 -14.48 -4.32 5.17
CA PHE A 8 -14.64 -3.28 6.21
C PHE A 8 -14.47 -3.82 7.65
N SER A 9 -14.51 -5.13 7.84
CA SER A 9 -14.16 -5.74 9.14
C SER A 9 -12.64 -5.88 9.34
N VAL A 10 -11.87 -5.76 8.26
CA VAL A 10 -10.41 -5.90 8.27
C VAL A 10 -9.73 -4.54 8.11
N LEU A 11 -10.25 -3.69 7.22
CA LEU A 11 -9.77 -2.33 6.99
C LEU A 11 -10.62 -1.36 7.81
N THR A 12 -10.01 -0.83 8.85
CA THR A 12 -10.66 0.11 9.79
C THR A 12 -10.26 1.56 9.57
N ASN A 13 -9.38 1.80 8.59
CA ASN A 13 -8.82 3.11 8.27
C ASN A 13 -9.31 3.56 6.89
N ASP A 14 -9.83 4.78 6.81
CA ASP A 14 -10.37 5.36 5.57
C ASP A 14 -9.33 5.47 4.45
N ASP A 15 -8.07 5.72 4.80
CA ASP A 15 -6.97 5.78 3.83
C ASP A 15 -6.75 4.42 3.14
N GLU A 16 -6.81 3.31 3.90
CA GLU A 16 -6.67 1.96 3.36
C GLU A 16 -7.88 1.56 2.51
N ILE A 17 -9.08 1.95 2.93
CA ILE A 17 -10.31 1.75 2.16
C ILE A 17 -10.21 2.51 0.83
N ALA A 18 -9.73 3.75 0.86
CA ALA A 18 -9.53 4.56 -0.35
C ALA A 18 -8.54 3.90 -1.33
N VAL A 19 -7.48 3.27 -0.83
CA VAL A 19 -6.54 2.51 -1.68
C VAL A 19 -7.22 1.37 -2.40
N VAL A 20 -8.03 0.57 -1.69
CA VAL A 20 -8.76 -0.55 -2.30
C VAL A 20 -9.77 -0.05 -3.32
N LEU A 21 -10.51 1.03 -3.01
CA LEU A 21 -11.41 1.67 -3.97
C LEU A 21 -10.66 2.14 -5.22
N GLY A 22 -9.51 2.79 -5.05
CA GLY A 22 -8.66 3.26 -6.14
C GLY A 22 -8.14 2.11 -7.00
N HIS A 23 -7.78 0.97 -6.39
CA HIS A 23 -7.36 -0.24 -7.07
C HIS A 23 -8.49 -0.83 -7.94
N GLU A 24 -9.69 -0.96 -7.38
CA GLU A 24 -10.86 -1.42 -8.12
C GLU A 24 -11.24 -0.47 -9.27
N MET A 25 -11.15 0.84 -9.03
CA MET A 25 -11.32 1.84 -10.09
C MET A 25 -10.26 1.68 -11.19
N GLY A 26 -9.02 1.35 -10.83
CA GLY A 26 -7.93 1.06 -11.76
C GLY A 26 -8.26 -0.12 -12.67
N HIS A 27 -8.80 -1.21 -12.11
CA HIS A 27 -9.28 -2.35 -12.89
C HIS A 27 -10.39 -1.94 -13.87
N GLY A 28 -11.34 -1.12 -13.42
CA GLY A 28 -12.41 -0.59 -14.26
C GLY A 28 -11.89 0.29 -15.41
N GLN A 29 -11.00 1.24 -15.09
CA GLN A 29 -10.42 2.16 -16.08
C GLN A 29 -9.61 1.42 -17.15
N LYS A 30 -8.93 0.35 -16.79
CA LYS A 30 -8.14 -0.47 -17.71
C LYS A 30 -8.94 -1.57 -18.41
N ASP A 31 -10.22 -1.67 -18.14
CA ASP A 31 -11.11 -2.70 -18.71
C ASP A 31 -10.64 -4.14 -18.47
N HIS A 32 -10.00 -4.37 -17.28
CA HIS A 32 -9.41 -5.65 -16.92
C HIS A 32 -10.43 -6.79 -16.86
N PRO A 33 -11.67 -6.62 -16.34
CA PRO A 33 -12.68 -7.67 -16.32
C PRO A 33 -13.04 -8.16 -17.73
N ALA A 34 -13.23 -7.25 -18.68
CA ALA A 34 -13.55 -7.62 -20.07
C ALA A 34 -12.36 -8.27 -20.78
N LYS A 35 -11.16 -7.78 -20.57
CA LYS A 35 -9.92 -8.39 -21.10
C LYS A 35 -9.71 -9.80 -20.53
N GLY A 36 -9.93 -9.99 -19.23
CA GLY A 36 -9.88 -11.29 -18.57
C GLY A 36 -10.89 -12.27 -19.14
N ALA A 37 -12.16 -11.86 -19.30
CA ALA A 37 -13.23 -12.68 -19.84
C ALA A 37 -12.95 -13.11 -21.30
N ARG A 38 -12.54 -12.18 -22.16
CA ARG A 38 -12.19 -12.49 -23.58
C ARG A 38 -11.03 -13.48 -23.66
N ARG A 39 -10.04 -13.35 -22.81
CA ARG A 39 -8.86 -14.20 -22.81
C ARG A 39 -9.14 -15.58 -22.22
N SER A 40 -9.96 -15.68 -21.18
CA SER A 40 -10.46 -16.95 -20.63
C SER A 40 -11.23 -17.73 -21.69
N LEU A 41 -12.08 -17.05 -22.48
CA LEU A 41 -12.80 -17.67 -23.58
C LEU A 41 -11.84 -18.22 -24.66
N ASN A 42 -10.84 -17.45 -25.07
CA ASN A 42 -9.86 -17.89 -26.07
C ASN A 42 -9.03 -19.09 -25.57
N MET A 43 -8.67 -19.10 -24.28
CA MET A 43 -7.93 -20.22 -23.67
C MET A 43 -8.79 -21.47 -23.52
N SER A 44 -10.09 -21.33 -23.24
CA SER A 44 -11.01 -22.45 -23.19
C SER A 44 -11.17 -23.10 -24.58
N ILE A 45 -11.20 -22.29 -25.63
CA ILE A 45 -11.26 -22.79 -27.03
C ILE A 45 -9.96 -23.53 -27.35
N LEU A 46 -8.81 -23.02 -26.96
CA LEU A 46 -7.51 -23.67 -27.21
C LEU A 46 -7.37 -24.98 -26.39
N GLY A 47 -7.81 -24.98 -25.13
CA GLY A 47 -7.81 -26.16 -24.26
C GLY A 47 -8.71 -27.28 -24.81
N ALA A 48 -9.90 -26.95 -25.32
CA ALA A 48 -10.80 -27.88 -25.96
C ALA A 48 -10.20 -28.48 -27.26
N ALA A 49 -9.41 -27.70 -28.00
CA ALA A 49 -8.74 -28.14 -29.21
C ALA A 49 -7.57 -29.14 -28.95
N THR A 50 -6.95 -29.08 -27.75
CA THR A 50 -5.83 -29.96 -27.38
C THR A 50 -6.26 -31.25 -26.66
N GLY A 51 -7.50 -31.33 -26.18
CA GLY A 51 -8.13 -32.55 -25.64
C GLY A 51 -7.48 -33.12 -24.36
N THR A 52 -6.68 -32.35 -23.63
CA THR A 52 -5.96 -32.85 -22.45
C THR A 52 -6.15 -31.96 -21.23
N ASP A 53 -6.36 -32.57 -20.04
CA ASP A 53 -6.42 -31.87 -18.75
C ASP A 53 -5.12 -31.05 -18.46
N LEU A 54 -3.98 -31.50 -18.96
CA LEU A 54 -2.71 -30.78 -18.91
C LEU A 54 -2.76 -29.44 -19.62
N GLY A 55 -3.48 -29.36 -20.75
CA GLY A 55 -3.66 -28.07 -21.45
C GLY A 55 -4.40 -27.03 -20.62
N VAL A 56 -5.38 -27.43 -19.82
CA VAL A 56 -6.14 -26.55 -18.91
C VAL A 56 -5.26 -26.08 -17.76
N ILE A 57 -4.44 -26.98 -17.17
CA ILE A 57 -3.53 -26.63 -16.06
C ILE A 57 -2.44 -25.65 -16.54
N VAL A 58 -1.81 -25.92 -17.67
CA VAL A 58 -0.79 -25.03 -18.27
C VAL A 58 -1.42 -23.69 -18.65
N ALA A 59 -2.62 -23.69 -19.22
CA ALA A 59 -3.38 -22.48 -19.55
C ALA A 59 -3.66 -21.63 -18.30
N ASN A 60 -4.08 -22.24 -17.20
CA ASN A 60 -4.34 -21.52 -15.94
C ASN A 60 -3.07 -20.94 -15.32
N VAL A 61 -1.94 -21.66 -15.35
CA VAL A 61 -0.65 -21.16 -14.85
C VAL A 61 -0.14 -20.00 -15.70
N ILE A 62 -0.22 -20.09 -17.01
CA ILE A 62 0.18 -19.02 -17.95
C ILE A 62 -0.76 -17.82 -17.79
N ASN A 63 -2.06 -18.07 -17.64
CA ASN A 63 -3.06 -17.02 -17.42
C ASN A 63 -2.74 -16.23 -16.14
N ASN A 64 -2.49 -16.93 -15.04
CA ASN A 64 -2.22 -16.30 -13.75
C ASN A 64 -0.91 -15.47 -13.76
N ARG A 65 0.18 -15.99 -14.34
CA ARG A 65 1.47 -15.29 -14.36
C ARG A 65 1.54 -14.14 -15.37
N ASN A 66 0.97 -14.32 -16.55
CA ASN A 66 1.18 -13.37 -17.65
C ASN A 66 0.05 -12.35 -17.82
N ILE A 67 -1.06 -12.51 -17.11
CA ILE A 67 -2.25 -11.67 -17.27
C ILE A 67 -2.64 -11.01 -15.96
N THR A 68 -2.90 -11.81 -14.93
CA THR A 68 -3.41 -11.29 -13.67
C THR A 68 -2.38 -10.39 -12.99
N LYS A 69 -1.12 -10.82 -12.89
CA LYS A 69 -0.07 -10.01 -12.25
C LYS A 69 0.22 -8.65 -12.93
N PRO A 70 0.35 -8.56 -14.27
CA PRO A 70 0.45 -7.26 -14.93
C PRO A 70 -0.77 -6.37 -14.71
N MET A 71 -1.99 -6.92 -14.73
CA MET A 71 -3.22 -6.17 -14.48
C MET A 71 -3.28 -5.64 -13.05
N GLU A 72 -2.87 -6.45 -12.05
CA GLU A 72 -2.75 -6.01 -10.67
C GLU A 72 -1.74 -4.84 -10.53
N ARG A 73 -0.58 -4.94 -11.17
CA ARG A 73 0.42 -3.86 -11.16
C ARG A 73 -0.07 -2.58 -11.83
N GLU A 74 -0.84 -2.69 -12.91
CA GLU A 74 -1.48 -1.53 -13.55
C GLU A 74 -2.54 -0.90 -12.63
N ALA A 75 -3.38 -1.71 -11.98
CA ALA A 75 -4.37 -1.24 -11.04
C ALA A 75 -3.71 -0.61 -9.79
N ASP A 76 -2.65 -1.22 -9.26
CA ASP A 76 -1.84 -0.64 -8.18
C ASP A 76 -1.19 0.69 -8.54
N ALA A 77 -0.71 0.82 -9.78
CA ALA A 77 -0.11 2.06 -10.24
C ALA A 77 -1.14 3.19 -10.29
N LEU A 78 -2.35 2.90 -10.78
CA LEU A 78 -3.46 3.85 -10.79
C LEU A 78 -3.97 4.17 -9.38
N ALA A 79 -4.09 3.17 -8.50
CA ALA A 79 -4.45 3.41 -7.10
C ALA A 79 -3.48 4.40 -6.44
N PHE A 80 -2.17 4.21 -6.62
CA PHE A 80 -1.17 5.14 -6.10
C PHE A 80 -1.33 6.55 -6.69
N GLU A 81 -1.57 6.66 -7.98
CA GLU A 81 -1.83 7.94 -8.64
C GLU A 81 -3.06 8.64 -8.06
N TYR A 82 -4.20 7.93 -7.90
CA TYR A 82 -5.40 8.51 -7.31
C TYR A 82 -5.18 8.98 -5.87
N ILE A 83 -4.50 8.17 -5.05
CA ILE A 83 -4.22 8.51 -3.66
C ILE A 83 -3.31 9.73 -3.55
N THR A 84 -2.25 9.81 -4.37
CA THR A 84 -1.33 10.97 -4.34
C THR A 84 -1.96 12.27 -4.86
N HIS A 85 -3.07 12.20 -5.61
CA HIS A 85 -3.87 13.35 -6.03
C HIS A 85 -5.10 13.61 -5.15
N SER A 86 -5.18 12.98 -4.00
CA SER A 86 -6.26 13.13 -3.02
C SER A 86 -5.73 13.65 -1.68
N ASN A 87 -6.61 13.72 -0.68
CA ASN A 87 -6.24 14.06 0.69
C ASN A 87 -5.88 12.83 1.54
N TYR A 88 -5.91 11.62 0.95
CA TYR A 88 -5.56 10.39 1.65
C TYR A 88 -4.05 10.22 1.75
N ASN A 89 -3.63 9.50 2.80
CA ASN A 89 -2.21 9.23 3.05
C ASN A 89 -1.65 8.23 2.01
N PRO A 90 -0.64 8.61 1.20
CA PRO A 90 -0.07 7.69 0.20
C PRO A 90 0.62 6.47 0.80
N GLY A 91 1.01 6.52 2.08
CA GLY A 91 1.56 5.39 2.80
C GLY A 91 0.58 4.24 2.99
N ALA A 92 -0.73 4.53 2.98
CA ALA A 92 -1.77 3.50 3.04
C ALA A 92 -1.66 2.46 1.93
N CYS A 93 -1.11 2.84 0.76
CA CYS A 93 -0.86 1.91 -0.34
C CYS A 93 0.04 0.74 0.05
N ALA A 94 1.06 0.97 0.89
CA ALA A 94 1.92 -0.09 1.40
C ALA A 94 1.38 -0.67 2.72
N ALA A 95 0.74 0.16 3.55
CA ALA A 95 0.19 -0.23 4.84
C ALA A 95 -0.88 -1.32 4.72
N VAL A 96 -1.78 -1.22 3.74
CA VAL A 96 -2.81 -2.24 3.48
C VAL A 96 -2.21 -3.63 3.24
N TRP A 97 -1.10 -3.73 2.52
CA TRP A 97 -0.40 -5.00 2.29
C TRP A 97 0.37 -5.47 3.52
N GLN A 98 0.91 -4.56 4.32
CA GLN A 98 1.50 -4.91 5.60
C GLN A 98 0.45 -5.49 6.54
N ARG A 99 -0.74 -4.88 6.63
CA ARG A 99 -1.88 -5.40 7.41
C ARG A 99 -2.30 -6.78 6.93
N VAL A 100 -2.39 -7.00 5.61
CA VAL A 100 -2.67 -8.30 5.02
C VAL A 100 -1.67 -9.35 5.48
N MET A 101 -0.37 -9.03 5.45
CA MET A 101 0.70 -9.94 5.90
C MET A 101 0.63 -10.23 7.41
N ASP A 102 0.33 -9.22 8.22
CA ASP A 102 0.24 -9.36 9.68
C ASP A 102 -0.97 -10.20 10.10
N LYS A 103 -2.13 -10.01 9.44
CA LYS A 103 -3.38 -10.72 9.76
C LYS A 103 -3.51 -12.10 9.09
N SER A 104 -2.80 -12.37 7.99
CA SER A 104 -2.85 -13.68 7.31
C SER A 104 -2.40 -14.85 8.20
N LYS A 105 -1.74 -14.56 9.30
CA LYS A 105 -1.32 -15.54 10.29
C LYS A 105 -2.42 -15.98 11.27
N GLY A 106 -3.64 -15.43 11.20
CA GLY A 106 -4.68 -15.72 12.19
C GLY A 106 -6.15 -15.56 11.76
N GLN A 107 -6.45 -15.01 10.59
CA GLN A 107 -7.84 -14.83 10.11
C GLN A 107 -7.97 -15.24 8.63
N GLU A 108 -8.14 -16.55 8.43
CA GLU A 108 -8.00 -17.13 7.08
C GLU A 108 -9.10 -16.77 6.08
N ASN A 109 -10.37 -16.60 6.48
CA ASN A 109 -11.48 -16.64 5.52
C ASN A 109 -11.70 -15.35 4.70
N VAL A 110 -11.74 -14.17 5.32
CA VAL A 110 -12.02 -12.90 4.60
C VAL A 110 -10.79 -12.45 3.81
N MET A 111 -9.61 -12.65 4.42
CA MET A 111 -8.35 -12.30 3.77
C MET A 111 -8.02 -13.24 2.62
N GLN A 112 -8.30 -14.54 2.75
CA GLN A 112 -8.17 -15.51 1.65
C GLN A 112 -9.09 -15.18 0.48
N GLN A 113 -10.30 -14.73 0.73
CA GLN A 113 -11.21 -14.31 -0.34
C GLN A 113 -10.69 -13.07 -1.07
N PHE A 114 -10.21 -12.05 -0.35
CA PHE A 114 -9.58 -10.88 -0.98
C PHE A 114 -8.34 -11.28 -1.80
N LEU A 115 -7.49 -12.16 -1.24
CA LEU A 115 -6.29 -12.65 -1.93
C LEU A 115 -6.58 -13.61 -3.08
N SER A 116 -7.74 -14.31 -3.09
CA SER A 116 -8.13 -15.20 -4.17
C SER A 116 -8.48 -14.43 -5.44
N ASP A 117 -9.13 -13.29 -5.29
CA ASP A 117 -9.55 -12.43 -6.38
C ASP A 117 -8.38 -11.52 -6.85
N HIS A 118 -7.48 -11.18 -5.94
CA HIS A 118 -6.30 -10.34 -6.16
C HIS A 118 -5.02 -11.03 -5.65
N PRO A 119 -4.43 -11.93 -6.45
CA PRO A 119 -3.24 -12.66 -6.02
C PRO A 119 -2.14 -11.72 -5.52
N SER A 120 -1.79 -11.85 -4.23
CA SER A 120 -0.60 -11.19 -3.71
C SER A 120 0.63 -11.90 -4.28
N ASP A 121 1.47 -11.18 -5.00
CA ASP A 121 2.87 -11.52 -4.93
C ASP A 121 3.43 -10.72 -3.75
N GLY A 122 4.25 -11.33 -2.91
CA GLY A 122 4.82 -10.69 -1.72
C GLY A 122 5.58 -9.39 -2.01
N ASP A 123 5.64 -9.01 -3.29
CA ASP A 123 6.31 -7.83 -3.80
C ASP A 123 5.40 -6.59 -3.88
N ARG A 124 4.06 -6.69 -3.65
CA ARG A 124 3.16 -5.53 -3.81
C ARG A 124 3.42 -4.45 -2.76
N ARG A 125 3.59 -4.83 -1.48
CA ARG A 125 4.01 -3.90 -0.42
C ARG A 125 5.33 -3.21 -0.78
N ASP A 126 6.31 -3.98 -1.22
CA ASP A 126 7.65 -3.48 -1.54
C ASP A 126 7.63 -2.61 -2.80
N ALA A 127 6.77 -2.94 -3.77
CA ALA A 127 6.53 -2.10 -4.94
C ALA A 127 5.96 -0.73 -4.56
N TYR A 128 4.99 -0.69 -3.63
CA TYR A 128 4.47 0.57 -3.10
C TYR A 128 5.50 1.33 -2.25
N ALA A 129 6.29 0.63 -1.44
CA ALA A 129 7.40 1.26 -0.70
C ALA A 129 8.40 1.93 -1.66
N LYS A 130 8.70 1.30 -2.80
CA LYS A 130 9.53 1.91 -3.85
C LYS A 130 8.87 3.13 -4.48
N LYS A 131 7.56 3.09 -4.76
CA LYS A 131 6.83 4.26 -5.27
C LYS A 131 6.86 5.43 -4.27
N LEU A 132 6.69 5.16 -2.97
CA LEU A 132 6.81 6.17 -1.91
C LEU A 132 8.23 6.78 -1.85
N TYR A 133 9.26 5.95 -2.01
CA TYR A 133 10.64 6.43 -2.10
C TYR A 133 10.83 7.39 -3.28
N GLU A 134 10.38 7.01 -4.49
CA GLU A 134 10.45 7.88 -5.66
C GLU A 134 9.60 9.16 -5.48
N TYR A 135 8.41 9.04 -4.92
CA TYR A 135 7.51 10.16 -4.65
C TYR A 135 8.10 11.17 -3.65
N SER A 136 8.89 10.69 -2.68
CA SER A 136 9.64 11.53 -1.75
C SER A 136 10.91 12.16 -2.35
N ASN A 137 11.13 12.08 -3.65
CA ASN A 137 12.40 12.44 -4.31
C ASN A 137 13.60 11.66 -3.74
N LYS A 138 13.40 10.40 -3.38
CA LYS A 138 14.40 9.46 -2.84
C LYS A 138 14.93 9.79 -1.44
N HIS A 139 14.13 10.50 -0.64
CA HIS A 139 14.52 10.91 0.70
C HIS A 139 14.00 10.01 1.83
N VAL A 140 12.85 9.36 1.63
CA VAL A 140 12.14 8.68 2.72
C VAL A 140 12.01 7.18 2.42
N THR A 141 12.38 6.34 3.38
CA THR A 141 12.29 4.87 3.29
C THR A 141 11.82 4.28 4.61
N VAL A 142 11.46 3.00 4.57
CA VAL A 142 11.27 2.16 5.75
C VAL A 142 12.16 0.94 5.65
N LYS A 143 12.79 0.55 6.75
CA LYS A 143 13.57 -0.68 6.86
C LYS A 143 13.32 -1.31 8.22
N ASP A 144 12.86 -2.55 8.23
CA ASP A 144 12.60 -3.32 9.46
C ASP A 144 11.69 -2.56 10.45
N GLY A 145 10.63 -1.89 9.95
CA GLY A 145 9.70 -1.08 10.74
C GLY A 145 10.24 0.30 11.15
N THR A 146 11.51 0.62 10.85
CA THR A 146 12.12 1.91 11.14
C THR A 146 12.00 2.83 9.93
N VAL A 147 11.37 3.98 10.12
CA VAL A 147 11.30 5.06 9.11
C VAL A 147 12.63 5.77 9.07
N LYS A 148 13.14 5.98 7.86
CA LYS A 148 14.41 6.67 7.61
C LYS A 148 14.21 7.89 6.71
N VAL A 149 14.91 8.96 7.04
CA VAL A 149 14.97 10.19 6.24
C VAL A 149 16.43 10.46 5.88
N ASN A 150 16.73 10.61 4.61
CA ASN A 150 18.11 10.76 4.10
C ASN A 150 19.06 9.65 4.58
N GLY A 151 18.54 8.42 4.70
CA GLY A 151 19.27 7.25 5.16
C GLY A 151 19.50 7.17 6.69
N LYS A 152 19.07 8.18 7.46
CA LYS A 152 19.19 8.22 8.92
C LYS A 152 17.88 7.80 9.59
N ASP A 153 17.96 7.12 10.73
CA ASP A 153 16.80 6.66 11.48
C ASP A 153 16.00 7.84 12.02
N PHE A 154 14.71 7.85 11.71
CA PHE A 154 13.79 8.85 12.23
C PHE A 154 12.97 8.29 13.38
N VAL A 155 12.15 7.27 13.15
CA VAL A 155 11.28 6.70 14.16
C VAL A 155 10.91 5.25 13.82
N THR A 156 10.76 4.44 14.86
CA THR A 156 10.02 3.18 14.83
C THR A 156 8.76 3.40 15.66
N PRO A 157 7.60 3.68 15.05
CA PRO A 157 6.39 4.00 15.80
C PRO A 157 5.90 2.78 16.57
N ALA A 158 5.33 2.98 17.76
CA ALA A 158 4.66 1.92 18.50
C ALA A 158 3.41 1.43 17.75
N ALA A 159 2.92 0.23 18.05
CA ALA A 159 1.62 -0.22 17.57
C ALA A 159 0.50 0.68 18.13
N LEU A 160 -0.62 0.80 17.40
CA LEU A 160 -1.75 1.64 17.80
C LEU A 160 -3.07 0.94 17.48
N GLY A 161 -3.81 0.56 18.51
CA GLY A 161 -5.05 -0.20 18.32
C GLY A 161 -4.79 -1.53 17.64
N ASP A 162 -5.42 -1.75 16.50
CA ASP A 162 -5.24 -2.95 15.66
C ASP A 162 -4.15 -2.80 14.58
N MET A 163 -3.52 -1.64 14.52
CA MET A 163 -2.45 -1.28 13.59
C MET A 163 -1.10 -1.69 14.15
N SER A 164 -0.36 -2.54 13.45
CA SER A 164 0.99 -2.92 13.85
C SER A 164 1.98 -1.76 13.74
N SER A 165 3.12 -1.86 14.45
CA SER A 165 4.22 -0.90 14.31
C SER A 165 4.70 -0.78 12.86
N ALA A 166 4.84 -1.91 12.16
CA ALA A 166 5.29 -1.95 10.77
C ALA A 166 4.27 -1.27 9.83
N GLU A 167 2.98 -1.52 10.02
CA GLU A 167 1.91 -0.87 9.27
C GLU A 167 1.92 0.64 9.52
N ARG A 168 1.98 1.05 10.79
CA ARG A 168 2.02 2.47 11.18
C ARG A 168 3.23 3.21 10.61
N SER A 169 4.37 2.50 10.44
CA SER A 169 5.57 3.05 9.81
C SER A 169 5.30 3.51 8.37
N TYR A 170 4.46 2.79 7.61
CA TYR A 170 4.11 3.20 6.26
C TYR A 170 3.27 4.48 6.23
N PHE A 171 2.37 4.69 7.20
CA PHE A 171 1.65 5.96 7.31
C PHE A 171 2.59 7.13 7.57
N VAL A 172 3.59 6.95 8.44
CA VAL A 172 4.62 7.97 8.68
C VAL A 172 5.46 8.22 7.42
N VAL A 173 5.85 7.16 6.70
CA VAL A 173 6.54 7.28 5.40
C VAL A 173 5.69 8.05 4.39
N GLY A 174 4.39 7.75 4.30
CA GLY A 174 3.48 8.43 3.39
C GLY A 174 3.37 9.93 3.65
N ASN A 175 3.20 10.32 4.92
CA ASN A 175 3.15 11.73 5.33
C ASN A 175 4.48 12.45 5.05
N LEU A 176 5.62 11.83 5.36
CA LEU A 176 6.92 12.39 5.04
C LEU A 176 7.13 12.49 3.53
N ALA A 177 6.73 11.46 2.76
CA ALA A 177 6.86 11.48 1.31
C ALA A 177 6.04 12.62 0.69
N ALA A 178 4.81 12.84 1.17
CA ALA A 178 3.99 13.97 0.75
C ALA A 178 4.64 15.30 1.13
N ALA A 179 5.19 15.44 2.35
CA ALA A 179 5.89 16.63 2.77
C ALA A 179 7.09 16.96 1.86
N TYR A 180 7.90 15.94 1.53
CA TYR A 180 9.05 16.11 0.63
C TYR A 180 8.62 16.44 -0.80
N HIS A 181 7.60 15.74 -1.32
CA HIS A 181 7.06 16.00 -2.65
C HIS A 181 6.57 17.44 -2.80
N ASN A 182 5.90 17.96 -1.77
CA ASN A 182 5.34 19.31 -1.74
C ASN A 182 6.37 20.39 -1.32
N GLY A 183 7.63 20.03 -1.10
CA GLY A 183 8.70 20.98 -0.79
C GLY A 183 8.80 21.43 0.67
N HIS A 184 8.00 20.84 1.58
CA HIS A 184 8.01 21.17 3.02
C HIS A 184 9.27 20.68 3.75
N ASN A 185 10.14 19.88 3.11
CA ASN A 185 11.43 19.50 3.67
C ASN A 185 12.35 20.70 4.01
N LYS A 186 12.08 21.86 3.44
CA LYS A 186 12.78 23.13 3.74
C LYS A 186 12.26 23.82 4.99
N ASP A 187 11.04 23.50 5.40
CA ASP A 187 10.38 24.10 6.55
C ASP A 187 10.91 23.48 7.86
N ALA A 188 10.76 24.17 8.97
CA ALA A 188 11.08 23.62 10.28
C ALA A 188 10.06 22.52 10.67
N ALA A 189 10.56 21.43 11.23
CA ALA A 189 9.71 20.51 11.97
C ALA A 189 9.41 21.09 13.36
N TYR A 190 8.15 21.01 13.76
CA TYR A 190 7.68 21.51 15.05
C TYR A 190 6.59 20.60 15.63
N VAL A 191 6.11 20.90 16.81
CA VAL A 191 5.07 20.14 17.49
C VAL A 191 3.79 20.95 17.57
N ASP A 192 2.68 20.36 17.15
CA ASP A 192 1.33 20.85 17.39
C ASP A 192 0.57 19.81 18.23
N GLY A 193 0.32 20.14 19.50
CA GLY A 193 -0.21 19.22 20.50
C GLY A 193 0.68 17.98 20.69
N LYS A 194 0.26 16.83 20.17
CA LYS A 194 1.03 15.58 20.17
C LYS A 194 1.54 15.20 18.77
N THR A 195 1.32 16.06 17.78
CA THR A 195 1.64 15.78 16.39
C THR A 195 2.95 16.45 15.99
N VAL A 196 3.84 15.67 15.40
CA VAL A 196 5.02 16.20 14.70
C VAL A 196 4.57 16.73 13.36
N MET A 197 4.86 18.00 13.10
CA MET A 197 4.57 18.71 11.86
C MET A 197 5.85 18.96 11.07
N LEU A 198 5.77 18.97 9.75
CA LEU A 198 6.83 19.46 8.86
C LEU A 198 6.21 20.47 7.88
N GLY A 199 6.46 21.74 8.09
CA GLY A 199 5.66 22.79 7.46
C GLY A 199 4.19 22.62 7.84
N VAL A 200 3.30 22.55 6.87
CA VAL A 200 1.86 22.33 7.09
C VAL A 200 1.46 20.86 7.12
N GLN A 201 2.41 19.94 6.84
CA GLN A 201 2.12 18.52 6.76
C GLN A 201 2.22 17.86 8.14
N PRO A 202 1.14 17.22 8.64
CA PRO A 202 1.23 16.37 9.82
C PRO A 202 2.01 15.10 9.46
N ILE A 203 3.02 14.78 10.27
CA ILE A 203 3.88 13.60 10.02
C ILE A 203 3.44 12.41 10.86
N MET A 204 3.29 12.62 12.18
CA MET A 204 2.93 11.57 13.12
C MET A 204 2.33 12.17 14.38
N THR A 205 1.17 11.67 14.79
CA THR A 205 0.64 11.93 16.14
C THR A 205 1.19 10.88 17.10
N CYS A 206 1.94 11.33 18.11
CA CYS A 206 2.57 10.46 19.08
C CYS A 206 1.57 9.98 20.14
N THR A 207 1.68 8.72 20.51
CA THR A 207 0.96 8.09 21.62
C THR A 207 1.84 8.05 22.87
N TYR A 208 1.33 7.44 23.95
CA TYR A 208 2.10 7.26 25.18
C TYR A 208 3.32 6.33 24.98
N ASP A 209 3.18 5.34 24.10
CA ASP A 209 4.21 4.32 23.84
C ASP A 209 5.24 4.76 22.78
N ASP A 210 5.03 5.91 22.16
CA ASP A 210 5.97 6.49 21.21
C ASP A 210 7.03 7.37 21.92
N GLU A 211 8.11 7.67 21.23
CA GLU A 211 8.97 8.77 21.61
C GLU A 211 8.19 10.09 21.62
N SER A 212 8.59 11.03 22.50
CA SER A 212 7.91 12.32 22.55
C SER A 212 7.99 13.07 21.21
N ALA A 213 6.89 13.74 20.86
CA ALA A 213 6.80 14.53 19.62
C ALA A 213 7.94 15.55 19.51
N GLN A 214 8.37 16.16 20.64
CA GLN A 214 9.47 17.13 20.65
C GLN A 214 10.81 16.47 20.24
N LYS A 215 11.14 15.28 20.78
CA LYS A 215 12.35 14.57 20.38
C LYS A 215 12.34 14.21 18.89
N LEU A 216 11.19 13.83 18.37
CA LEU A 216 11.04 13.50 16.96
C LEU A 216 11.15 14.74 16.07
N ALA A 217 10.55 15.87 16.45
CA ALA A 217 10.68 17.13 15.72
C ALA A 217 12.15 17.61 15.68
N ASP A 218 12.83 17.54 16.81
CA ASP A 218 14.26 17.91 16.91
C ASP A 218 15.14 16.99 16.07
N ARG A 219 14.84 15.67 16.07
CA ARG A 219 15.52 14.68 15.22
C ARG A 219 15.28 14.96 13.75
N LEU A 220 14.03 15.19 13.37
CA LEU A 220 13.68 15.46 11.97
C LEU A 220 14.41 16.71 11.46
N ASN A 221 14.51 17.78 12.24
CA ASN A 221 15.25 18.99 11.90
C ASN A 221 16.76 18.74 11.66
N LYS A 222 17.34 17.69 12.25
CA LYS A 222 18.76 17.33 12.08
C LYS A 222 19.04 16.43 10.90
N ILE A 223 18.03 15.70 10.42
CA ILE A 223 18.23 14.64 9.41
C ILE A 223 17.57 14.94 8.06
N LYS A 224 16.64 15.90 8.01
CA LYS A 224 15.93 16.31 6.79
C LYS A 224 16.80 17.11 5.82
#